data_0422466e1c1d9f54297770455f4db4c1
#
_entry.id   0422466e1c1d9f54297770455f4db4c1
#
_cell.length_a   1.000
_cell.length_b   1.000
_cell.length_c   1.000
_cell.angle_alpha   90.00
_cell.angle_beta   90.00
_cell.angle_gamma   90.00
#
_symmetry.space_group_name_H-M   'P 1'
#
loop_
_entity.id
_entity.type
_entity.pdbx_description
1 polymer ?
#
loop_
_entity_poly.entity_id
_entity_poly.type
_entity_poly.pdbx_seq_one_letter_code
_entity_poly.pdbx_strand_id
1 'polypeptide(L)'
;MNLIVMDANALKNKAANRRATSGNATPRLAGWKCTYCGHVFVREKSFLSHICKGKRRLDTMKTPIGQSAFACYNDWMKLRRFSTQSPDTFMSSKYFISFVKFAELCVKIELDPKVFIAFIVKYHSDIGPPLWCNDAVYALWLKHYDGKHDPWEQLVQSQEYLEHQAEVLGCEFSEVLSKLGFPVVLEAFRKKKLSPWFLYVSNHGRKFLHHLLSTNPDDYHLFEQVINAATWAQRFTENRELIAEMEKVINE
;
A
#
# COMPACT_ATOMS: atom_id res chain seq x y z
N MET A 1 -26.50 -15.83 -13.62
CA MET A 1 -27.59 -16.27 -12.69
C MET A 1 -27.11 -15.91 -11.29
N ASN A 2 -27.48 -14.72 -10.79
CA ASN A 2 -27.08 -14.24 -9.46
C ASN A 2 -28.16 -14.67 -8.46
N LEU A 3 -27.87 -15.67 -7.65
CA LEU A 3 -28.67 -16.00 -6.47
C LEU A 3 -28.44 -14.92 -5.41
N ILE A 4 -29.42 -14.05 -5.21
CA ILE A 4 -29.53 -13.19 -4.05
C ILE A 4 -29.86 -14.09 -2.88
N VAL A 5 -28.86 -14.41 -2.05
CA VAL A 5 -29.07 -15.06 -0.77
C VAL A 5 -29.75 -14.05 0.14
N MET A 6 -31.06 -14.14 0.27
CA MET A 6 -31.82 -13.36 1.25
C MET A 6 -31.45 -13.85 2.64
N ASP A 7 -30.94 -12.93 3.46
CA ASP A 7 -30.54 -13.19 4.84
C ASP A 7 -31.76 -13.67 5.64
N ALA A 8 -31.72 -14.95 6.09
CA ALA A 8 -32.80 -15.61 6.82
C ALA A 8 -33.16 -14.89 8.16
N ASN A 9 -32.30 -14.00 8.64
CA ASN A 9 -32.56 -13.17 9.82
C ASN A 9 -33.53 -12.02 9.56
N ALA A 10 -33.68 -11.59 8.30
CA ALA A 10 -34.66 -10.54 7.95
C ALA A 10 -36.11 -11.06 8.09
N LEU A 11 -36.34 -12.36 7.91
CA LEU A 11 -37.65 -12.98 7.99
C LEU A 11 -38.11 -13.27 9.42
N LYS A 12 -37.17 -13.56 10.36
CA LYS A 12 -37.52 -13.84 11.77
C LYS A 12 -38.03 -12.61 12.53
N ASN A 13 -37.67 -11.41 12.13
CA ASN A 13 -38.16 -10.18 12.75
C ASN A 13 -39.62 -9.80 12.36
N LYS A 14 -40.18 -10.50 11.37
CA LYS A 14 -41.57 -10.26 10.93
C LYS A 14 -42.60 -11.01 11.78
N ALA A 15 -42.18 -12.07 12.47
CA ALA A 15 -43.11 -12.94 13.23
C ALA A 15 -43.32 -12.53 14.70
N ALA A 16 -42.39 -11.77 15.28
CA ALA A 16 -42.44 -11.42 16.71
C ALA A 16 -43.38 -10.26 17.07
N ASN A 17 -43.95 -9.54 16.09
CA ASN A 17 -44.72 -8.30 16.34
C ASN A 17 -46.25 -8.44 16.21
N ARG A 18 -46.82 -9.70 16.26
CA ARG A 18 -48.26 -9.93 16.09
C ARG A 18 -49.04 -10.14 17.38
N ARG A 19 -48.46 -9.96 18.56
CA ARG A 19 -49.22 -10.05 19.84
C ARG A 19 -48.88 -8.89 20.76
N ALA A 20 -49.65 -7.80 20.67
CA ALA A 20 -49.88 -6.90 21.78
C ALA A 20 -51.22 -6.20 21.57
N THR A 21 -52.09 -6.37 22.52
CA THR A 21 -53.50 -5.97 22.67
C THR A 21 -53.68 -4.46 22.83
N SER A 22 -54.80 -3.99 22.27
CA SER A 22 -55.61 -2.80 22.53
C SER A 22 -55.20 -1.84 23.65
N GLY A 23 -54.67 -0.72 23.27
CA GLY A 23 -54.62 0.53 24.01
C GLY A 23 -54.29 1.62 22.99
N ASN A 24 -55.04 2.74 22.98
CA ASN A 24 -54.94 3.85 22.02
C ASN A 24 -53.58 4.52 21.97
N ALA A 25 -52.56 3.76 21.55
CA ALA A 25 -51.24 4.24 21.11
C ALA A 25 -51.22 4.08 19.61
N THR A 26 -51.11 5.17 18.84
CA THR A 26 -50.77 5.18 17.41
C THR A 26 -49.72 4.11 17.18
N PRO A 27 -49.96 3.13 16.25
CA PRO A 27 -48.97 2.08 16.01
C PRO A 27 -47.69 2.74 15.53
N ARG A 28 -46.63 2.68 16.37
CA ARG A 28 -45.28 3.02 15.92
C ARG A 28 -45.00 2.11 14.73
N LEU A 29 -45.06 2.67 13.51
CA LEU A 29 -44.67 1.98 12.30
C LEU A 29 -43.35 1.29 12.58
N ALA A 30 -43.35 -0.06 12.58
CA ALA A 30 -42.16 -0.86 12.75
C ALA A 30 -41.16 -0.48 11.67
N GLY A 31 -40.19 0.37 12.01
CA GLY A 31 -39.22 0.90 11.09
C GLY A 31 -38.17 -0.16 10.73
N TRP A 32 -37.57 -0.03 9.59
CA TRP A 32 -36.47 -0.88 9.08
C TRP A 32 -35.16 -0.44 9.73
N LYS A 33 -34.63 -1.23 10.68
CA LYS A 33 -33.40 -0.88 11.39
C LYS A 33 -32.18 -1.43 10.68
N CYS A 34 -31.20 -0.57 10.38
CA CYS A 34 -29.90 -1.00 9.85
C CYS A 34 -29.08 -1.65 10.97
N THR A 35 -28.67 -2.91 10.77
CA THR A 35 -27.86 -3.67 11.74
C THR A 35 -26.45 -3.11 11.91
N TYR A 36 -25.94 -2.36 10.92
CA TYR A 36 -24.58 -1.81 10.92
C TYR A 36 -24.45 -0.43 11.56
N CYS A 37 -25.48 0.42 11.49
CA CYS A 37 -25.42 1.77 12.06
C CYS A 37 -26.55 2.10 13.04
N GLY A 38 -27.48 1.17 13.22
CA GLY A 38 -28.61 1.33 14.12
C GLY A 38 -29.71 2.30 13.63
N HIS A 39 -29.52 2.96 12.47
CA HIS A 39 -30.49 3.91 11.93
C HIS A 39 -31.80 3.20 11.56
N VAL A 40 -32.94 3.81 11.90
CA VAL A 40 -34.28 3.30 11.65
C VAL A 40 -34.93 4.08 10.52
N PHE A 41 -35.39 3.36 9.49
CA PHE A 41 -36.04 3.93 8.31
C PHE A 41 -37.52 3.64 8.34
N VAL A 42 -38.33 4.63 8.02
CA VAL A 42 -39.79 4.49 7.90
C VAL A 42 -40.18 3.79 6.61
N ARG A 43 -39.39 4.00 5.51
CA ARG A 43 -39.67 3.45 4.20
C ARG A 43 -38.65 2.35 3.85
N GLU A 44 -39.15 1.19 3.39
CA GLU A 44 -38.32 0.06 2.95
C GLU A 44 -37.33 0.46 1.85
N LYS A 45 -37.79 1.21 0.83
CA LYS A 45 -36.94 1.71 -0.25
C LYS A 45 -35.74 2.48 0.26
N SER A 46 -35.94 3.36 1.27
CA SER A 46 -34.84 4.12 1.89
C SER A 46 -33.88 3.24 2.69
N PHE A 47 -34.39 2.18 3.32
CA PHE A 47 -33.56 1.18 4.01
C PHE A 47 -32.72 0.36 3.01
N LEU A 48 -33.32 -0.09 1.90
CA LEU A 48 -32.61 -0.89 0.89
C LEU A 48 -31.53 -0.08 0.17
N SER A 49 -31.78 1.21 -0.10
CA SER A 49 -30.79 2.11 -0.71
C SER A 49 -29.78 2.67 0.27
N HIS A 50 -29.95 2.44 1.58
CA HIS A 50 -29.07 2.99 2.59
C HIS A 50 -27.67 2.38 2.56
N ILE A 51 -26.67 3.24 2.39
CA ILE A 51 -25.25 2.89 2.43
C ILE A 51 -24.62 3.64 3.61
N CYS A 52 -24.28 2.91 4.68
CA CYS A 52 -23.57 3.47 5.82
C CYS A 52 -22.12 3.00 5.88
N LYS A 53 -21.35 3.61 6.80
CA LYS A 53 -19.95 3.25 7.04
C LYS A 53 -19.76 1.75 7.30
N GLY A 54 -20.63 1.11 8.07
CA GLY A 54 -20.56 -0.32 8.36
C GLY A 54 -20.78 -1.20 7.12
N LYS A 55 -21.80 -0.88 6.31
CA LYS A 55 -22.01 -1.60 5.04
C LYS A 55 -20.81 -1.46 4.09
N ARG A 56 -20.27 -0.24 3.91
CA ARG A 56 -19.08 -0.01 3.09
C ARG A 56 -17.88 -0.83 3.56
N ARG A 57 -17.65 -0.90 4.88
CA ARG A 57 -16.56 -1.69 5.45
C ARG A 57 -16.75 -3.19 5.22
N LEU A 58 -17.99 -3.69 5.36
CA LEU A 58 -18.30 -5.08 5.05
C LEU A 58 -18.06 -5.39 3.55
N ASP A 59 -18.48 -4.51 2.65
CA ASP A 59 -18.25 -4.70 1.22
C ASP A 59 -16.76 -4.66 0.88
N THR A 60 -15.99 -3.76 1.50
CA THR A 60 -14.53 -3.75 1.39
C THR A 60 -13.93 -5.07 1.87
N MET A 61 -14.39 -5.62 3.01
CA MET A 61 -13.90 -6.89 3.54
C MET A 61 -14.10 -8.09 2.61
N LYS A 62 -15.06 -8.03 1.69
CA LYS A 62 -15.29 -9.08 0.67
C LYS A 62 -14.28 -9.02 -0.49
N THR A 63 -13.53 -7.94 -0.62
CA THR A 63 -12.52 -7.78 -1.67
C THR A 63 -11.17 -8.39 -1.28
N PRO A 64 -10.31 -8.75 -2.25
CA PRO A 64 -8.94 -9.21 -1.97
C PRO A 64 -8.15 -8.19 -1.13
N ILE A 65 -8.32 -6.89 -1.40
CA ILE A 65 -7.67 -5.81 -0.63
C ILE A 65 -8.15 -5.81 0.83
N GLY A 66 -9.45 -5.97 1.07
CA GLY A 66 -9.99 -6.04 2.42
C GLY A 66 -9.48 -7.25 3.21
N GLN A 67 -9.34 -8.41 2.55
CA GLN A 67 -8.76 -9.60 3.16
C GLN A 67 -7.27 -9.41 3.47
N SER A 68 -6.51 -8.81 2.54
CA SER A 68 -5.11 -8.47 2.76
C SER A 68 -4.95 -7.46 3.91
N ALA A 69 -5.79 -6.43 3.96
CA ALA A 69 -5.80 -5.45 5.05
C ALA A 69 -6.05 -6.09 6.41
N PHE A 70 -6.97 -7.06 6.47
CA PHE A 70 -7.25 -7.82 7.70
C PHE A 70 -6.07 -8.70 8.11
N ALA A 71 -5.40 -9.35 7.16
CA ALA A 71 -4.19 -10.12 7.42
C ALA A 71 -3.07 -9.22 7.98
N CYS A 72 -2.81 -8.06 7.35
CA CYS A 72 -1.85 -7.06 7.81
C CYS A 72 -2.17 -6.57 9.24
N TYR A 73 -3.44 -6.32 9.53
CA TYR A 73 -3.88 -5.93 10.88
C TYR A 73 -3.55 -7.00 11.93
N ASN A 74 -3.81 -8.27 11.62
CA ASN A 74 -3.51 -9.37 12.53
C ASN A 74 -2.01 -9.61 12.69
N ASP A 75 -1.21 -9.48 11.62
CA ASP A 75 0.25 -9.55 11.71
C ASP A 75 0.82 -8.44 12.62
N TRP A 76 0.31 -7.22 12.48
CA TRP A 76 0.66 -6.10 13.36
C TRP A 76 0.27 -6.36 14.82
N MET A 77 -0.94 -6.89 15.06
CA MET A 77 -1.41 -7.24 16.41
C MET A 77 -0.53 -8.30 17.05
N LYS A 78 -0.18 -9.37 16.31
CA LYS A 78 0.72 -10.45 16.78
C LYS A 78 2.11 -9.94 17.16
N LEU A 79 2.73 -9.11 16.30
CA LEU A 79 4.04 -8.53 16.57
C LEU A 79 4.05 -7.64 17.82
N ARG A 80 2.92 -7.02 18.13
CA ARG A 80 2.70 -6.26 19.36
C ARG A 80 2.22 -7.10 20.55
N ARG A 81 2.25 -8.43 20.43
CA ARG A 81 1.84 -9.42 21.45
C ARG A 81 0.35 -9.37 21.82
N PHE A 82 -0.50 -8.91 20.91
CA PHE A 82 -1.95 -9.03 21.06
C PHE A 82 -2.46 -10.32 20.40
N SER A 83 -3.61 -10.81 20.85
CA SER A 83 -4.31 -11.93 20.24
C SER A 83 -4.79 -11.59 18.81
N THR A 84 -4.98 -12.62 17.99
CA THR A 84 -5.62 -12.49 16.67
C THR A 84 -7.04 -11.95 16.85
N GLN A 85 -7.38 -10.96 16.05
CA GLN A 85 -8.68 -10.28 16.12
C GLN A 85 -9.67 -10.87 15.13
N SER A 86 -10.97 -10.73 15.42
CA SER A 86 -12.04 -11.12 14.49
C SER A 86 -12.21 -10.08 13.37
N PRO A 87 -12.82 -10.48 12.23
CA PRO A 87 -13.20 -9.52 11.18
C PRO A 87 -14.09 -8.37 11.69
N ASP A 88 -15.01 -8.65 12.60
CA ASP A 88 -15.90 -7.63 13.18
C ASP A 88 -15.13 -6.62 14.04
N THR A 89 -14.17 -7.10 14.83
CA THR A 89 -13.26 -6.24 15.59
C THR A 89 -12.44 -5.35 14.65
N PHE A 90 -11.91 -5.90 13.58
CA PHE A 90 -11.17 -5.13 12.58
C PHE A 90 -12.06 -4.10 11.90
N MET A 91 -13.25 -4.50 11.43
CA MET A 91 -14.22 -3.58 10.82
C MET A 91 -14.63 -2.43 11.74
N SER A 92 -14.68 -2.66 13.05
CA SER A 92 -14.99 -1.63 14.04
C SER A 92 -13.79 -0.76 14.41
N SER A 93 -12.58 -1.21 14.09
CA SER A 93 -11.34 -0.54 14.46
C SER A 93 -11.21 0.86 13.84
N LYS A 94 -10.57 1.76 14.58
CA LYS A 94 -10.15 3.08 14.07
C LYS A 94 -9.10 2.96 12.96
N TYR A 95 -8.39 1.84 12.89
CA TYR A 95 -7.33 1.58 11.92
C TYR A 95 -7.82 0.94 10.61
N PHE A 96 -9.09 0.60 10.48
CA PHE A 96 -9.63 -0.09 9.29
C PHE A 96 -9.20 0.57 7.98
N ILE A 97 -9.44 1.88 7.85
CA ILE A 97 -9.11 2.62 6.62
C ILE A 97 -7.59 2.67 6.38
N SER A 98 -6.80 2.80 7.44
CA SER A 98 -5.35 2.84 7.34
C SER A 98 -4.79 1.52 6.79
N PHE A 99 -5.29 0.38 7.27
CA PHE A 99 -4.86 -0.92 6.76
C PHE A 99 -5.37 -1.22 5.35
N VAL A 100 -6.56 -0.74 4.96
CA VAL A 100 -7.03 -0.85 3.57
C VAL A 100 -6.10 -0.07 2.64
N LYS A 101 -5.79 1.18 2.95
CA LYS A 101 -4.83 2.00 2.16
C LYS A 101 -3.44 1.36 2.13
N PHE A 102 -2.98 0.80 3.24
CA PHE A 102 -1.70 0.12 3.29
C PHE A 102 -1.67 -1.13 2.42
N ALA A 103 -2.73 -1.95 2.43
CA ALA A 103 -2.85 -3.10 1.54
C ALA A 103 -2.88 -2.70 0.06
N GLU A 104 -3.59 -1.62 -0.29
CA GLU A 104 -3.57 -1.04 -1.64
C GLU A 104 -2.15 -0.62 -2.06
N LEU A 105 -1.43 0.07 -1.15
CA LEU A 105 -0.04 0.46 -1.39
C LEU A 105 0.85 -0.76 -1.60
N CYS A 106 0.74 -1.80 -0.75
CA CYS A 106 1.55 -3.02 -0.86
C CYS A 106 1.37 -3.69 -2.23
N VAL A 107 0.14 -3.77 -2.73
CA VAL A 107 -0.14 -4.31 -4.07
C VAL A 107 0.48 -3.43 -5.15
N LYS A 108 0.28 -2.11 -5.03
CA LYS A 108 0.76 -1.14 -6.02
C LYS A 108 2.29 -1.21 -6.20
N ILE A 109 3.05 -1.24 -5.10
CA ILE A 109 4.52 -1.18 -5.13
C ILE A 109 5.20 -2.54 -4.91
N GLU A 110 4.45 -3.64 -5.02
CA GLU A 110 4.94 -5.01 -4.82
C GLU A 110 5.71 -5.19 -3.49
N LEU A 111 5.17 -4.59 -2.42
CA LEU A 111 5.74 -4.62 -1.08
C LEU A 111 5.24 -5.83 -0.29
N ASP A 112 6.15 -6.63 0.28
CA ASP A 112 5.76 -7.63 1.26
C ASP A 112 5.30 -6.95 2.57
N PRO A 113 4.01 -7.00 2.91
CA PRO A 113 3.49 -6.31 4.07
C PRO A 113 4.07 -6.85 5.39
N LYS A 114 4.41 -8.14 5.47
CA LYS A 114 4.95 -8.75 6.69
C LYS A 114 6.33 -8.20 7.01
N VAL A 115 7.19 -8.09 6.00
CA VAL A 115 8.54 -7.55 6.15
C VAL A 115 8.49 -6.09 6.57
N PHE A 116 7.63 -5.28 5.93
CA PHE A 116 7.45 -3.88 6.28
C PHE A 116 6.90 -3.69 7.71
N ILE A 117 5.85 -4.43 8.08
CA ILE A 117 5.25 -4.35 9.42
C ILE A 117 6.27 -4.75 10.49
N ALA A 118 7.06 -5.80 10.24
CA ALA A 118 8.12 -6.24 11.16
C ALA A 118 9.18 -5.15 11.33
N PHE A 119 9.60 -4.49 10.25
CA PHE A 119 10.52 -3.37 10.30
C PHE A 119 9.97 -2.21 11.15
N ILE A 120 8.73 -1.76 10.87
CA ILE A 120 8.11 -0.67 11.63
C ILE A 120 8.01 -1.02 13.11
N VAL A 121 7.49 -2.20 13.44
CA VAL A 121 7.32 -2.60 14.86
C VAL A 121 8.66 -2.69 15.58
N LYS A 122 9.72 -3.14 14.90
CA LYS A 122 11.05 -3.31 15.50
C LYS A 122 11.81 -2.00 15.68
N TYR A 123 11.79 -1.12 14.68
CA TYR A 123 12.67 0.05 14.61
C TYR A 123 11.96 1.39 14.76
N HIS A 124 10.65 1.44 14.53
CA HIS A 124 9.84 2.66 14.50
C HIS A 124 8.46 2.43 15.13
N SER A 125 8.42 1.86 16.33
CA SER A 125 7.19 1.46 17.02
C SER A 125 6.25 2.63 17.37
N ASP A 126 6.76 3.85 17.35
CA ASP A 126 6.04 5.13 17.48
C ASP A 126 5.25 5.51 16.23
N ILE A 127 5.64 4.97 15.05
CA ILE A 127 4.94 5.21 13.79
C ILE A 127 3.73 4.29 13.65
N GLY A 128 2.53 4.83 13.87
CA GLY A 128 1.28 4.08 13.76
C GLY A 128 0.77 3.90 12.32
N PRO A 129 -0.17 2.94 12.11
CA PRO A 129 -0.72 2.60 10.79
C PRO A 129 -1.22 3.76 9.92
N PRO A 130 -1.77 4.87 10.48
CA PRO A 130 -2.17 6.01 9.65
C PRO A 130 -1.05 6.66 8.84
N LEU A 131 0.21 6.50 9.27
CA LEU A 131 1.38 7.10 8.62
C LEU A 131 2.13 6.15 7.69
N TRP A 132 1.78 4.86 7.64
CA TRP A 132 2.53 3.86 6.87
C TRP A 132 2.52 4.07 5.36
N CYS A 133 1.52 4.79 4.85
CA CYS A 133 1.45 5.18 3.44
C CYS A 133 2.15 6.51 3.13
N ASN A 134 2.86 7.09 4.09
CA ASN A 134 3.62 8.31 3.90
C ASN A 134 4.97 8.00 3.22
N ASP A 135 5.33 8.77 2.22
CA ASP A 135 6.59 8.60 1.47
C ASP A 135 7.82 8.66 2.38
N ALA A 136 7.82 9.52 3.40
CA ALA A 136 8.93 9.59 4.37
C ALA A 136 9.09 8.29 5.17
N VAL A 137 8.00 7.64 5.56
CA VAL A 137 8.04 6.33 6.26
C VAL A 137 8.51 5.23 5.32
N TYR A 138 8.06 5.29 4.07
CA TYR A 138 8.51 4.35 3.04
C TYR A 138 10.02 4.53 2.73
N ALA A 139 10.51 5.77 2.69
CA ALA A 139 11.94 6.05 2.52
C ALA A 139 12.80 5.47 3.66
N LEU A 140 12.32 5.49 4.91
CA LEU A 140 12.99 4.81 6.03
C LEU A 140 13.11 3.31 5.79
N TRP A 141 12.04 2.70 5.28
CA TRP A 141 12.04 1.27 4.95
C TRP A 141 12.98 0.95 3.78
N LEU A 142 12.96 1.75 2.71
CA LEU A 142 13.90 1.59 1.57
C LEU A 142 15.35 1.66 2.05
N LYS A 143 15.68 2.65 2.87
CA LYS A 143 17.01 2.78 3.47
C LYS A 143 17.43 1.50 4.22
N HIS A 144 16.50 0.91 4.99
CA HIS A 144 16.75 -0.33 5.70
C HIS A 144 16.89 -1.52 4.75
N TYR A 145 16.04 -1.61 3.73
CA TYR A 145 16.07 -2.63 2.69
C TYR A 145 17.42 -2.61 1.97
N ASP A 146 17.78 -1.47 1.41
CA ASP A 146 19.03 -1.29 0.66
C ASP A 146 20.28 -1.59 1.51
N GLY A 147 20.23 -1.34 2.82
CA GLY A 147 21.34 -1.67 3.73
C GLY A 147 21.53 -3.14 4.04
N LYS A 148 20.59 -4.01 3.60
CA LYS A 148 20.62 -5.45 3.84
C LYS A 148 20.90 -6.28 2.59
N HIS A 149 20.79 -5.68 1.42
CA HIS A 149 20.98 -6.37 0.15
C HIS A 149 22.36 -6.04 -0.42
N ASP A 150 22.96 -7.02 -1.05
CA ASP A 150 24.25 -6.85 -1.71
C ASP A 150 24.17 -5.80 -2.82
N PRO A 151 25.09 -4.82 -2.87
CA PRO A 151 25.08 -3.79 -3.89
C PRO A 151 25.21 -4.33 -5.33
N TRP A 152 26.01 -5.41 -5.53
CA TRP A 152 26.18 -6.04 -6.83
C TRP A 152 24.90 -6.72 -7.29
N GLU A 153 24.21 -7.46 -6.42
CA GLU A 153 22.93 -8.07 -6.74
C GLU A 153 21.90 -7.00 -7.16
N GLN A 154 21.84 -5.89 -6.42
CA GLN A 154 20.94 -4.78 -6.75
C GLN A 154 21.29 -4.12 -8.08
N LEU A 155 22.59 -4.00 -8.42
CA LEU A 155 23.07 -3.45 -9.68
C LEU A 155 22.66 -4.34 -10.86
N VAL A 156 22.93 -5.65 -10.76
CA VAL A 156 22.58 -6.66 -11.77
C VAL A 156 21.07 -6.71 -12.00
N GLN A 157 20.28 -6.78 -10.93
CA GLN A 157 18.80 -6.76 -11.03
C GLN A 157 18.28 -5.50 -11.74
N SER A 158 18.92 -4.36 -11.47
CA SER A 158 18.56 -3.10 -12.13
C SER A 158 18.87 -3.12 -13.62
N GLN A 159 20.02 -3.69 -13.99
CA GLN A 159 20.42 -3.84 -15.39
C GLN A 159 19.46 -4.78 -16.13
N GLU A 160 19.21 -5.97 -15.61
CA GLU A 160 18.26 -6.94 -16.18
C GLU A 160 16.87 -6.34 -16.38
N TYR A 161 16.40 -5.58 -15.39
CA TYR A 161 15.11 -4.87 -15.48
C TYR A 161 15.11 -3.89 -16.66
N LEU A 162 16.17 -3.08 -16.81
CA LEU A 162 16.25 -2.07 -17.87
C LEU A 162 16.47 -2.71 -19.24
N GLU A 163 17.22 -3.80 -19.36
CA GLU A 163 17.37 -4.58 -20.60
C GLU A 163 16.01 -5.09 -21.07
N HIS A 164 15.23 -5.69 -20.15
CA HIS A 164 13.88 -6.12 -20.48
C HIS A 164 12.97 -4.94 -20.89
N GLN A 165 13.07 -3.78 -20.22
CA GLN A 165 12.30 -2.60 -20.63
C GLN A 165 12.74 -2.08 -22.01
N ALA A 166 14.03 -2.12 -22.34
CA ALA A 166 14.53 -1.75 -23.66
C ALA A 166 13.94 -2.65 -24.77
N GLU A 167 13.89 -3.96 -24.52
CA GLU A 167 13.24 -4.93 -25.42
C GLU A 167 11.75 -4.60 -25.63
N VAL A 168 11.01 -4.39 -24.52
CA VAL A 168 9.57 -4.07 -24.57
C VAL A 168 9.29 -2.77 -25.32
N LEU A 169 10.16 -1.77 -25.17
CA LEU A 169 10.03 -0.45 -25.82
C LEU A 169 10.61 -0.43 -27.23
N GLY A 170 11.31 -1.48 -27.66
CA GLY A 170 12.00 -1.53 -28.94
C GLY A 170 13.04 -0.43 -29.09
N CYS A 171 13.87 -0.20 -28.06
CA CYS A 171 14.87 0.87 -28.05
C CYS A 171 16.24 0.37 -27.57
N GLU A 172 17.27 1.17 -27.85
CA GLU A 172 18.59 0.94 -27.31
C GLU A 172 18.60 1.10 -25.78
N PHE A 173 19.44 0.30 -25.11
CA PHE A 173 19.59 0.36 -23.65
C PHE A 173 19.93 1.78 -23.16
N SER A 174 20.73 2.53 -23.91
CA SER A 174 21.12 3.91 -23.62
C SER A 174 19.95 4.90 -23.55
N GLU A 175 18.82 4.59 -24.19
CA GLU A 175 17.63 5.45 -24.30
C GLU A 175 16.53 5.06 -23.30
N VAL A 176 16.62 3.88 -22.67
CA VAL A 176 15.53 3.27 -21.93
C VAL A 176 15.01 4.14 -20.78
N LEU A 177 15.91 4.73 -19.99
CA LEU A 177 15.51 5.61 -18.86
C LEU A 177 14.76 6.86 -19.34
N SER A 178 15.20 7.45 -20.45
CA SER A 178 14.53 8.62 -21.04
C SER A 178 13.17 8.26 -21.63
N LYS A 179 13.04 7.09 -22.26
CA LYS A 179 11.77 6.62 -22.83
C LYS A 179 10.75 6.18 -21.78
N LEU A 180 11.19 5.60 -20.68
CA LEU A 180 10.33 5.28 -19.54
C LEU A 180 9.75 6.55 -18.91
N GLY A 181 10.53 7.61 -18.83
CA GLY A 181 10.16 8.84 -18.16
C GLY A 181 10.18 8.75 -16.62
N PHE A 182 10.26 9.90 -15.98
CA PHE A 182 10.45 9.99 -14.53
C PHE A 182 9.40 9.23 -13.68
N PRO A 183 8.08 9.31 -13.95
CA PRO A 183 7.08 8.61 -13.13
C PRO A 183 7.26 7.10 -13.10
N VAL A 184 7.64 6.49 -14.24
CA VAL A 184 7.86 5.04 -14.34
C VAL A 184 9.16 4.65 -13.66
N VAL A 185 10.22 5.44 -13.84
CA VAL A 185 11.51 5.26 -13.15
C VAL A 185 11.33 5.35 -11.64
N LEU A 186 10.59 6.35 -11.14
CA LEU A 186 10.29 6.50 -9.70
C LEU A 186 9.51 5.30 -9.15
N GLU A 187 8.54 4.79 -9.92
CA GLU A 187 7.77 3.61 -9.54
C GLU A 187 8.66 2.35 -9.52
N ALA A 188 9.61 2.22 -10.45
CA ALA A 188 10.58 1.12 -10.46
C ALA A 188 11.47 1.12 -9.21
N PHE A 189 11.88 2.30 -8.72
CA PHE A 189 12.55 2.42 -7.42
C PHE A 189 11.66 1.97 -6.26
N ARG A 190 10.42 2.44 -6.22
CA ARG A 190 9.46 2.05 -5.18
C ARG A 190 9.20 0.54 -5.17
N LYS A 191 9.24 -0.09 -6.33
CA LYS A 191 9.12 -1.55 -6.49
C LYS A 191 10.43 -2.31 -6.29
N LYS A 192 11.54 -1.62 -6.06
CA LYS A 192 12.89 -2.20 -5.93
C LYS A 192 13.37 -2.96 -7.18
N LYS A 193 12.79 -2.64 -8.34
CA LYS A 193 13.24 -3.13 -9.65
C LYS A 193 14.47 -2.37 -10.13
N LEU A 194 14.62 -1.14 -9.69
CA LEU A 194 15.73 -0.26 -9.99
C LEU A 194 16.34 0.24 -8.68
N SER A 195 17.65 0.09 -8.53
CA SER A 195 18.39 0.53 -7.35
C SER A 195 19.10 1.86 -7.62
N PRO A 196 19.23 2.74 -6.61
CA PRO A 196 20.06 3.93 -6.72
C PRO A 196 21.53 3.62 -7.08
N TRP A 197 22.07 2.43 -6.75
CA TRP A 197 23.39 2.01 -7.22
C TRP A 197 23.52 2.17 -8.73
N PHE A 198 22.55 1.67 -9.51
CA PHE A 198 22.60 1.78 -10.96
C PHE A 198 22.63 3.24 -11.43
N LEU A 199 21.79 4.11 -10.86
CA LEU A 199 21.71 5.50 -11.30
C LEU A 199 22.99 6.31 -11.01
N TYR A 200 23.64 6.01 -9.91
CA TYR A 200 24.84 6.76 -9.53
C TYR A 200 26.14 6.18 -10.14
N VAL A 201 26.18 4.87 -10.39
CA VAL A 201 27.37 4.17 -10.86
C VAL A 201 27.41 4.10 -12.40
N SER A 202 26.27 3.89 -13.06
CA SER A 202 26.25 3.79 -14.52
C SER A 202 26.29 5.17 -15.21
N ASN A 203 26.94 5.21 -16.38
CA ASN A 203 26.94 6.40 -17.23
C ASN A 203 25.53 6.81 -17.69
N HIS A 204 24.67 5.83 -17.96
CA HIS A 204 23.28 6.05 -18.38
C HIS A 204 22.44 6.63 -17.23
N GLY A 205 22.61 6.13 -16.02
CA GLY A 205 21.96 6.64 -14.84
C GLY A 205 22.36 8.07 -14.52
N ARG A 206 23.67 8.38 -14.54
CA ARG A 206 24.18 9.75 -14.32
C ARG A 206 23.67 10.74 -15.36
N LYS A 207 23.63 10.35 -16.63
CA LYS A 207 23.06 11.20 -17.70
C LYS A 207 21.58 11.48 -17.45
N PHE A 208 20.80 10.45 -17.06
CA PHE A 208 19.40 10.61 -16.73
C PHE A 208 19.19 11.59 -15.54
N LEU A 209 19.93 11.42 -14.45
CA LEU A 209 19.85 12.32 -13.29
C LEU A 209 20.23 13.76 -13.64
N HIS A 210 21.30 13.95 -14.41
CA HIS A 210 21.71 15.28 -14.87
C HIS A 210 20.65 15.93 -15.76
N HIS A 211 20.06 15.16 -16.68
CA HIS A 211 18.96 15.62 -17.50
C HIS A 211 17.74 16.02 -16.66
N LEU A 212 17.35 15.18 -15.71
CA LEU A 212 16.23 15.45 -14.81
C LEU A 212 16.45 16.74 -14.01
N LEU A 213 17.63 16.92 -13.42
CA LEU A 213 17.98 18.13 -12.68
C LEU A 213 17.90 19.40 -13.54
N SER A 214 18.33 19.32 -14.81
CA SER A 214 18.37 20.48 -15.71
C SER A 214 17.03 20.82 -16.35
N THR A 215 16.13 19.83 -16.52
CA THR A 215 14.85 20.01 -17.25
C THR A 215 13.63 20.05 -16.32
N ASN A 216 13.66 19.34 -15.21
CA ASN A 216 12.56 19.26 -14.25
C ASN A 216 13.09 19.15 -12.80
N PRO A 217 13.52 20.26 -12.19
CA PRO A 217 14.07 20.27 -10.84
C PRO A 217 13.11 19.73 -9.77
N ASP A 218 11.79 19.91 -9.94
CA ASP A 218 10.80 19.43 -8.98
C ASP A 218 10.77 17.89 -8.94
N ASP A 219 10.82 17.23 -10.09
CA ASP A 219 10.92 15.76 -10.18
C ASP A 219 12.26 15.28 -9.61
N TYR A 220 13.36 16.00 -9.84
CA TYR A 220 14.64 15.67 -9.23
C TYR A 220 14.58 15.75 -7.70
N HIS A 221 13.99 16.79 -7.14
CA HIS A 221 13.79 16.91 -5.69
C HIS A 221 12.89 15.84 -5.13
N LEU A 222 11.83 15.46 -5.85
CA LEU A 222 10.98 14.33 -5.45
C LEU A 222 11.76 13.00 -5.42
N PHE A 223 12.62 12.78 -6.42
CA PHE A 223 13.51 11.62 -6.45
C PHE A 223 14.47 11.61 -5.24
N GLU A 224 15.14 12.74 -4.95
CA GLU A 224 16.04 12.87 -3.79
C GLU A 224 15.34 12.56 -2.46
N GLN A 225 14.08 12.95 -2.30
CA GLN A 225 13.28 12.64 -1.11
C GLN A 225 12.98 11.14 -1.01
N VAL A 226 12.63 10.49 -2.12
CA VAL A 226 12.29 9.06 -2.15
C VAL A 226 13.51 8.20 -1.85
N ILE A 227 14.67 8.49 -2.42
CA ILE A 227 15.89 7.71 -2.20
C ILE A 227 16.64 8.12 -0.93
N ASN A 228 16.34 9.26 -0.32
CA ASN A 228 17.11 9.87 0.76
C ASN A 228 18.57 10.16 0.35
N ALA A 229 18.76 11.20 -0.45
CA ALA A 229 20.06 11.57 -1.05
C ALA A 229 21.21 11.67 -0.04
N ALA A 230 20.96 12.16 1.17
CA ALA A 230 21.98 12.26 2.22
C ALA A 230 22.51 10.86 2.64
N THR A 231 21.62 9.84 2.74
CA THR A 231 22.02 8.47 3.01
C THR A 231 22.87 7.90 1.90
N TRP A 232 22.52 8.18 0.66
CA TRP A 232 23.27 7.69 -0.49
C TRP A 232 24.63 8.37 -0.61
N ALA A 233 24.75 9.66 -0.35
CA ALA A 233 26.03 10.37 -0.28
C ALA A 233 26.97 9.73 0.77
N GLN A 234 26.44 9.37 1.93
CA GLN A 234 27.22 8.64 2.95
C GLN A 234 27.66 7.25 2.44
N ARG A 235 26.75 6.47 1.84
CA ARG A 235 27.07 5.14 1.29
C ARG A 235 28.15 5.20 0.21
N PHE A 236 28.08 6.19 -0.67
CA PHE A 236 29.11 6.40 -1.69
C PHE A 236 30.47 6.70 -1.08
N THR A 237 30.49 7.47 0.01
CA THR A 237 31.73 7.76 0.73
C THR A 237 32.33 6.52 1.40
N GLU A 238 31.48 5.68 1.97
CA GLU A 238 31.87 4.44 2.68
C GLU A 238 32.27 3.30 1.73
N ASN A 239 31.80 3.30 0.49
CA ASN A 239 32.00 2.18 -0.47
C ASN A 239 32.79 2.58 -1.72
N ARG A 240 33.76 3.48 -1.62
CA ARG A 240 34.51 4.02 -2.78
C ARG A 240 35.18 2.98 -3.64
N GLU A 241 35.78 1.96 -3.02
CA GLU A 241 36.47 0.88 -3.76
C GLU A 241 35.47 0.03 -4.52
N LEU A 242 34.38 -0.37 -3.88
CA LEU A 242 33.28 -1.12 -4.51
C LEU A 242 32.68 -0.33 -5.70
N ILE A 243 32.50 0.99 -5.56
CA ILE A 243 31.97 1.84 -6.63
C ILE A 243 32.93 1.84 -7.82
N ALA A 244 34.22 1.97 -7.59
CA ALA A 244 35.21 1.94 -8.68
C ALA A 244 35.18 0.61 -9.46
N GLU A 245 35.00 -0.51 -8.77
CA GLU A 245 34.83 -1.82 -9.39
C GLU A 245 33.52 -1.90 -10.19
N MET A 246 32.40 -1.45 -9.61
CA MET A 246 31.10 -1.41 -10.28
C MET A 246 31.11 -0.51 -11.53
N GLU A 247 31.73 0.67 -11.43
CA GLU A 247 31.85 1.61 -12.57
C GLU A 247 32.63 0.99 -13.73
N LYS A 248 33.68 0.24 -13.43
CA LYS A 248 34.44 -0.45 -14.45
C LYS A 248 33.63 -1.50 -15.18
N VAL A 249 32.87 -2.33 -14.45
CA VAL A 249 32.09 -3.43 -15.05
C VAL A 249 30.88 -2.93 -15.81
N ILE A 250 30.16 -1.93 -15.28
CA ILE A 250 28.86 -1.53 -15.87
C ILE A 250 29.03 -0.55 -17.05
N ASN A 251 30.16 0.06 -17.21
CA ASN A 251 30.41 1.06 -18.27
C ASN A 251 31.38 0.52 -19.36
N GLU A 252 31.85 -0.74 -19.26
CA GLU A 252 32.55 -1.47 -20.34
C GLU A 252 31.54 -1.94 -21.40
#